data_08eac6ec60757bb5884c75a58735df2c
#
_entry.id   08eac6ec60757bb5884c75a58735df2c
#
_cell.length_a   1.000
_cell.length_b   1.000
_cell.length_c   1.000
_cell.angle_alpha   90.00
_cell.angle_beta   90.00
_cell.angle_gamma   90.00
#
_symmetry.space_group_name_H-M   'P 1'
#
loop_
_entity.id
_entity.type
_entity.pdbx_description
1 polymer ?
#
loop_
_entity_poly.entity_id
_entity_poly.type
_entity_poly.pdbx_seq_one_letter_code
_entity_poly.pdbx_strand_id
1 'polypeptide(L)'
;MKISRFGRTEFKISQLTFGGGWVGGILIDPDKEIMHKALSLASEKGVNWIDTAESYSEGKSEKNIGELLSSFSNDTFQISTKARLDPNSSESIVSQIDRKIDTSLGRLQRNFVELYQLHNRIQNVSDKNNFSVKDVLKKGGVADVMEKFKSDGRIKSIGITALGDIDAINEVVSSDCFDVAQIYYNLLNPSASFSTQGKWNDQNFSNLIKNCKSKDMGLMNIRIYAAGYLATEKRHGREIPITFGINETELNKRVEKINLIMKDIQGTKAQKALRYGLSNDDMSTIVIGLAEISHLEEALEGYELGSLDEEILRKIEELQKNNFIN
;
A
#
# COMPACT_ATOMS: atom_id res chain seq x y z
N MET A 1 15.34 -11.92 -4.79
CA MET A 1 14.15 -11.04 -5.01
C MET A 1 14.27 -10.33 -6.33
N LYS A 2 13.22 -10.34 -7.16
CA LYS A 2 13.19 -9.58 -8.43
C LYS A 2 13.08 -8.08 -8.11
N ILE A 3 13.83 -7.29 -8.83
CA ILE A 3 13.83 -5.83 -8.76
C ILE A 3 13.23 -5.29 -10.06
N SER A 4 12.29 -4.40 -9.97
CA SER A 4 11.56 -3.83 -11.11
C SER A 4 11.71 -2.31 -11.15
N ARG A 5 11.47 -1.71 -12.32
CA ARG A 5 11.29 -0.26 -12.47
C ARG A 5 10.06 0.19 -11.68
N PHE A 6 10.18 1.30 -10.98
CA PHE A 6 9.07 1.83 -10.18
C PHE A 6 8.34 2.96 -10.91
N GLY A 7 7.56 2.58 -11.91
CA GLY A 7 6.89 3.52 -12.78
C GLY A 7 7.87 4.50 -13.43
N ARG A 8 7.46 5.76 -13.58
CA ARG A 8 8.29 6.85 -14.13
C ARG A 8 9.30 7.44 -13.15
N THR A 9 9.35 6.94 -11.91
CA THR A 9 10.38 7.36 -10.96
C THR A 9 11.76 6.86 -11.42
N GLU A 10 12.82 7.44 -10.88
CA GLU A 10 14.20 6.98 -11.12
C GLU A 10 14.56 5.71 -10.31
N PHE A 11 13.65 5.26 -9.44
CA PHE A 11 13.91 4.19 -8.51
C PHE A 11 13.62 2.80 -9.08
N LYS A 12 14.30 1.83 -8.49
CA LYS A 12 14.02 0.40 -8.66
C LYS A 12 13.54 -0.17 -7.33
N ILE A 13 12.50 -0.98 -7.39
CA ILE A 13 11.83 -1.53 -6.20
C ILE A 13 11.77 -3.05 -6.26
N SER A 14 11.97 -3.69 -5.10
CA SER A 14 11.76 -5.13 -4.93
C SER A 14 10.28 -5.49 -5.04
N GLN A 15 9.96 -6.68 -5.54
CA GLN A 15 8.56 -7.14 -5.67
C GLN A 15 7.83 -7.22 -4.34
N LEU A 16 8.56 -7.29 -3.21
CA LEU A 16 8.01 -7.12 -1.88
C LEU A 16 8.54 -5.85 -1.26
N THR A 17 7.67 -5.10 -0.59
CA THR A 17 7.98 -3.92 0.23
C THR A 17 7.66 -4.24 1.68
N PHE A 18 8.58 -3.91 2.59
CA PHE A 18 8.37 -4.10 4.02
C PHE A 18 7.37 -3.06 4.55
N GLY A 19 6.20 -3.51 4.99
CA GLY A 19 5.15 -2.63 5.51
C GLY A 19 5.33 -2.33 6.99
N GLY A 20 5.59 -1.06 7.32
CA GLY A 20 5.66 -0.55 8.70
C GLY A 20 4.29 -0.23 9.30
N GLY A 21 3.20 -0.73 8.69
CA GLY A 21 1.82 -0.38 9.04
C GLY A 21 1.41 -0.88 10.42
N TRP A 22 0.49 -0.12 11.03
CA TRP A 22 -0.03 -0.36 12.38
C TRP A 22 -0.73 -1.71 12.55
N VAL A 23 -1.42 -2.20 11.52
CA VAL A 23 -2.15 -3.49 11.58
C VAL A 23 -1.19 -4.67 11.78
N GLY A 24 -0.09 -4.71 11.04
CA GLY A 24 0.99 -5.68 11.25
C GLY A 24 1.71 -5.41 12.58
N GLY A 25 2.32 -4.25 12.66
CA GLY A 25 2.88 -3.72 13.90
C GLY A 25 4.29 -4.13 14.24
N ILE A 26 4.99 -4.90 13.43
CA ILE A 26 6.36 -5.36 13.73
C ILE A 26 7.34 -4.17 13.91
N LEU A 27 7.20 -3.08 13.16
CA LEU A 27 8.05 -1.88 13.30
C LEU A 27 7.59 -0.91 14.41
N ILE A 28 6.59 -1.28 15.19
CA ILE A 28 6.18 -0.59 16.42
C ILE A 28 6.28 -1.47 17.67
N ASP A 29 6.87 -2.65 17.52
CA ASP A 29 7.16 -3.55 18.63
C ASP A 29 8.06 -2.86 19.68
N PRO A 30 7.91 -3.13 20.97
CA PRO A 30 8.81 -2.61 21.98
C PRO A 30 10.22 -3.22 21.89
N ASP A 31 10.35 -4.43 21.31
CA ASP A 31 11.62 -5.14 21.20
C ASP A 31 12.36 -4.75 19.90
N LYS A 32 13.43 -3.98 20.07
CA LYS A 32 14.28 -3.55 18.95
C LYS A 32 15.06 -4.69 18.29
N GLU A 33 15.37 -5.76 19.00
CA GLU A 33 16.09 -6.90 18.45
C GLU A 33 15.20 -7.64 17.44
N ILE A 34 13.90 -7.79 17.75
CA ILE A 34 12.92 -8.36 16.82
C ILE A 34 12.84 -7.54 15.54
N MET A 35 12.72 -6.21 15.67
CA MET A 35 12.67 -5.32 14.53
C MET A 35 13.95 -5.37 13.67
N HIS A 36 15.12 -5.31 14.32
CA HIS A 36 16.41 -5.38 13.63
C HIS A 36 16.57 -6.72 12.89
N LYS A 37 16.23 -7.84 13.55
CA LYS A 37 16.27 -9.17 12.93
C LYS A 37 15.35 -9.27 11.72
N ALA A 38 14.15 -8.70 11.80
CA ALA A 38 13.21 -8.68 10.68
C ALA A 38 13.74 -7.86 9.49
N LEU A 39 14.30 -6.68 9.74
CA LEU A 39 14.90 -5.86 8.67
C LEU A 39 16.15 -6.51 8.09
N SER A 40 16.99 -7.15 8.90
CA SER A 40 18.17 -7.90 8.43
C SER A 40 17.75 -9.02 7.49
N LEU A 41 16.79 -9.86 7.90
CA LEU A 41 16.26 -10.92 7.05
C LEU A 41 15.67 -10.40 5.75
N ALA A 42 14.89 -9.30 5.81
CA ALA A 42 14.30 -8.68 4.63
C ALA A 42 15.40 -8.22 3.65
N SER A 43 16.43 -7.53 4.15
CA SER A 43 17.58 -7.07 3.36
C SER A 43 18.36 -8.22 2.72
N GLU A 44 18.68 -9.26 3.50
CA GLU A 44 19.37 -10.47 3.02
C GLU A 44 18.62 -11.16 1.88
N LYS A 45 17.28 -11.10 1.89
CA LYS A 45 16.41 -11.64 0.84
C LYS A 45 16.16 -10.66 -0.31
N GLY A 46 16.77 -9.48 -0.26
CA GLY A 46 16.75 -8.49 -1.34
C GLY A 46 15.50 -7.59 -1.33
N VAL A 47 14.80 -7.46 -0.21
CA VAL A 47 13.81 -6.41 0.00
C VAL A 47 14.55 -5.08 0.19
N ASN A 48 14.28 -4.10 -0.66
CA ASN A 48 14.99 -2.82 -0.68
C ASN A 48 14.11 -1.61 -0.37
N TRP A 49 12.86 -1.82 0.07
CA TRP A 49 11.92 -0.74 0.33
C TRP A 49 11.12 -0.95 1.61
N ILE A 50 11.00 0.13 2.41
CA ILE A 50 10.13 0.18 3.59
C ILE A 50 9.04 1.22 3.36
N ASP A 51 7.77 0.87 3.60
CA ASP A 51 6.64 1.76 3.53
C ASP A 51 6.09 2.07 4.92
N THR A 52 6.14 3.33 5.34
CA THR A 52 5.63 3.79 6.63
C THR A 52 4.67 4.98 6.50
N ALA A 53 4.27 5.59 7.60
CA ALA A 53 3.48 6.82 7.65
C ALA A 53 3.62 7.52 9.01
N GLU A 54 3.47 8.85 9.04
CA GLU A 54 3.46 9.65 10.27
C GLU A 54 2.38 9.20 11.27
N SER A 55 1.25 8.71 10.76
CA SER A 55 0.12 8.26 11.58
C SER A 55 0.27 6.86 12.17
N TYR A 56 1.30 6.11 11.78
CA TYR A 56 1.49 4.76 12.30
C TYR A 56 2.03 4.80 13.72
N SER A 57 1.12 4.57 14.69
CA SER A 57 1.38 4.71 16.12
C SER A 57 2.03 6.06 16.47
N GLU A 58 1.43 7.16 15.98
CA GLU A 58 1.85 8.54 16.26
C GLU A 58 3.32 8.81 15.91
N GLY A 59 3.78 8.21 14.81
CA GLY A 59 5.16 8.34 14.31
C GLY A 59 6.16 7.37 14.93
N LYS A 60 5.73 6.45 15.79
CA LYS A 60 6.62 5.44 16.39
C LYS A 60 7.26 4.55 15.30
N SER A 61 6.52 4.20 14.24
CA SER A 61 7.07 3.46 13.11
C SER A 61 8.24 4.21 12.44
N GLU A 62 8.04 5.49 12.09
CA GLU A 62 9.12 6.32 11.50
C GLU A 62 10.33 6.42 12.43
N LYS A 63 10.10 6.67 13.73
CA LYS A 63 11.17 6.78 14.72
C LYS A 63 11.98 5.50 14.85
N ASN A 64 11.30 4.35 14.96
CA ASN A 64 11.97 3.05 15.07
C ASN A 64 12.77 2.73 13.81
N ILE A 65 12.22 3.02 12.62
CA ILE A 65 12.94 2.87 11.35
C ILE A 65 14.21 3.73 11.36
N GLY A 66 14.12 5.02 11.70
CA GLY A 66 15.28 5.92 11.72
C GLY A 66 16.38 5.44 12.66
N GLU A 67 16.02 4.96 13.86
CA GLU A 67 16.98 4.41 14.81
C GLU A 67 17.64 3.11 14.31
N LEU A 68 16.88 2.23 13.69
CA LEU A 68 17.37 0.94 13.19
C LEU A 68 18.25 1.07 11.95
N LEU A 69 17.91 1.99 11.04
CA LEU A 69 18.65 2.16 9.78
C LEU A 69 20.09 2.62 10.00
N SER A 70 20.43 3.19 11.15
CA SER A 70 21.82 3.53 11.50
C SER A 70 22.76 2.29 11.53
N SER A 71 22.21 1.08 11.67
CA SER A 71 22.96 -0.18 11.65
C SER A 71 23.07 -0.82 10.26
N PHE A 72 22.46 -0.21 9.24
CA PHE A 72 22.52 -0.65 7.84
C PHE A 72 23.31 0.36 6.99
N SER A 73 23.79 -0.07 5.82
CA SER A 73 24.33 0.89 4.86
C SER A 73 23.22 1.81 4.34
N ASN A 74 23.55 3.06 4.01
CA ASN A 74 22.59 4.08 3.58
C ASN A 74 21.73 3.67 2.38
N ASP A 75 22.25 2.79 1.52
CA ASP A 75 21.60 2.34 0.29
C ASP A 75 20.79 1.03 0.47
N THR A 76 20.77 0.47 1.69
CA THR A 76 20.07 -0.80 1.94
C THR A 76 18.57 -0.68 1.72
N PHE A 77 17.96 0.38 2.26
CA PHE A 77 16.53 0.60 2.16
C PHE A 77 16.18 1.99 1.66
N GLN A 78 15.30 2.02 0.68
CA GLN A 78 14.56 3.20 0.24
C GLN A 78 13.28 3.33 1.09
N ILE A 79 12.84 4.56 1.34
CA ILE A 79 11.75 4.82 2.29
C ILE A 79 10.61 5.55 1.60
N SER A 80 9.40 5.04 1.79
CA SER A 80 8.18 5.81 1.57
C SER A 80 7.50 6.13 2.89
N THR A 81 7.07 7.40 3.04
CA THR A 81 6.20 7.81 4.14
C THR A 81 5.01 8.63 3.62
N LYS A 82 4.06 8.92 4.50
CA LYS A 82 2.78 9.51 4.14
C LYS A 82 2.34 10.49 5.20
N ALA A 83 1.63 11.55 4.78
CA ALA A 83 0.98 12.45 5.70
C ALA A 83 -0.52 12.57 5.46
N ARG A 84 -1.26 12.73 6.54
CA ARG A 84 -2.64 13.21 6.53
C ARG A 84 -2.64 14.70 6.79
N LEU A 85 -3.27 15.43 5.87
CA LEU A 85 -3.47 16.85 6.01
C LEU A 85 -4.89 17.13 6.52
N ASP A 86 -5.08 18.25 7.17
CA ASP A 86 -6.41 18.71 7.59
C ASP A 86 -6.96 19.71 6.56
N PRO A 87 -8.00 19.34 5.79
CA PRO A 87 -8.60 20.23 4.79
C PRO A 87 -9.21 21.50 5.38
N ASN A 88 -9.60 21.46 6.66
CA ASN A 88 -10.28 22.57 7.35
C ASN A 88 -9.35 23.38 8.29
N SER A 89 -8.06 23.05 8.28
CA SER A 89 -7.10 23.79 9.09
C SER A 89 -7.01 25.25 8.64
N SER A 90 -6.81 26.14 9.61
CA SER A 90 -6.39 27.51 9.33
C SER A 90 -4.95 27.61 8.82
N GLU A 91 -4.15 26.56 9.03
CA GLU A 91 -2.81 26.44 8.50
C GLU A 91 -2.85 26.13 7.00
N SER A 92 -2.04 26.83 6.22
CA SER A 92 -1.97 26.59 4.77
C SER A 92 -1.49 25.18 4.43
N ILE A 93 -1.87 24.65 3.25
CA ILE A 93 -1.36 23.34 2.76
C ILE A 93 0.17 23.33 2.72
N VAL A 94 0.80 24.44 2.33
CA VAL A 94 2.27 24.57 2.33
C VAL A 94 2.84 24.36 3.73
N SER A 95 2.32 25.09 4.73
CA SER A 95 2.82 25.00 6.11
C SER A 95 2.58 23.61 6.72
N GLN A 96 1.40 23.00 6.43
CA GLN A 96 1.13 21.66 6.91
C GLN A 96 2.11 20.62 6.35
N ILE A 97 2.35 20.64 5.02
CA ILE A 97 3.26 19.71 4.35
C ILE A 97 4.68 19.94 4.84
N ASP A 98 5.15 21.19 4.90
CA ASP A 98 6.48 21.55 5.34
C ASP A 98 6.79 21.00 6.75
N ARG A 99 5.96 21.34 7.71
CA ARG A 99 6.07 20.85 9.08
C ARG A 99 6.03 19.33 9.18
N LYS A 100 5.17 18.67 8.41
CA LYS A 100 5.01 17.21 8.43
C LYS A 100 6.20 16.49 7.78
N ILE A 101 6.74 17.02 6.68
CA ILE A 101 7.96 16.50 6.06
C ILE A 101 9.12 16.60 7.04
N ASP A 102 9.36 17.78 7.64
CA ASP A 102 10.45 17.97 8.59
C ASP A 102 10.33 17.07 9.81
N THR A 103 9.11 16.89 10.31
CA THR A 103 8.84 15.97 11.42
C THR A 103 9.15 14.52 11.04
N SER A 104 8.72 14.07 9.86
CA SER A 104 8.98 12.71 9.35
C SER A 104 10.48 12.49 9.11
N LEU A 105 11.17 13.43 8.47
CA LEU A 105 12.61 13.36 8.23
C LEU A 105 13.41 13.32 9.55
N GLY A 106 13.00 14.13 10.54
CA GLY A 106 13.62 14.11 11.88
C GLY A 106 13.44 12.75 12.57
N ARG A 107 12.24 12.13 12.50
CA ARG A 107 12.01 10.78 13.04
C ARG A 107 12.78 9.70 12.30
N LEU A 108 12.80 9.76 10.98
CA LEU A 108 13.53 8.83 10.11
C LEU A 108 15.06 9.03 10.13
N GLN A 109 15.53 10.14 10.73
CA GLN A 109 16.97 10.53 10.75
C GLN A 109 17.55 10.60 9.34
N ARG A 110 16.80 11.16 8.38
CA ARG A 110 17.18 11.29 6.98
C ARG A 110 17.02 12.73 6.50
N ASN A 111 17.76 13.10 5.45
CA ASN A 111 17.66 14.41 4.81
C ASN A 111 16.60 14.43 3.72
N PHE A 112 16.17 13.27 3.23
CA PHE A 112 15.11 13.10 2.23
C PHE A 112 14.45 11.73 2.36
N VAL A 113 13.27 11.59 1.73
CA VAL A 113 12.62 10.29 1.47
C VAL A 113 12.43 10.09 -0.04
N GLU A 114 12.49 8.84 -0.48
CA GLU A 114 12.33 8.49 -1.88
C GLU A 114 10.90 8.71 -2.38
N LEU A 115 9.90 8.50 -1.51
CA LEU A 115 8.50 8.71 -1.84
C LEU A 115 7.74 9.33 -0.66
N TYR A 116 7.03 10.43 -0.93
CA TYR A 116 6.10 11.04 0.02
C TYR A 116 4.68 11.03 -0.51
N GLN A 117 3.71 10.58 0.28
CA GLN A 117 2.36 10.31 -0.20
C GLN A 117 1.28 11.07 0.56
N LEU A 118 0.27 11.56 -0.15
CA LEU A 118 -0.99 11.99 0.46
C LEU A 118 -1.73 10.78 1.03
N HIS A 119 -1.96 10.77 2.35
CA HIS A 119 -2.62 9.67 3.06
C HIS A 119 -4.12 9.87 3.24
N ASN A 120 -4.65 11.05 2.90
CA ASN A 120 -6.08 11.33 2.89
C ASN A 120 -6.78 10.57 1.76
N ARG A 121 -8.05 10.25 1.97
CA ARG A 121 -8.92 9.80 0.87
C ARG A 121 -9.20 10.96 -0.08
N ILE A 122 -9.42 10.62 -1.33
CA ILE A 122 -9.80 11.56 -2.38
C ILE A 122 -11.27 11.31 -2.71
N GLN A 123 -12.10 12.33 -2.61
CA GLN A 123 -13.55 12.26 -2.78
C GLN A 123 -14.05 13.33 -3.75
N ASN A 124 -15.31 13.22 -4.16
CA ASN A 124 -15.95 14.23 -5.00
C ASN A 124 -16.12 15.56 -4.26
N VAL A 125 -16.32 15.51 -2.94
CA VAL A 125 -16.50 16.68 -2.08
C VAL A 125 -15.60 16.56 -0.85
N SER A 126 -14.89 17.63 -0.50
CA SER A 126 -14.06 17.68 0.70
C SER A 126 -14.91 17.58 1.97
N ASP A 127 -14.37 16.90 2.97
CA ASP A 127 -14.89 16.89 4.33
C ASP A 127 -13.76 17.15 5.35
N LYS A 128 -14.01 16.94 6.64
CA LYS A 128 -13.00 17.19 7.70
C LYS A 128 -11.73 16.33 7.60
N ASN A 129 -11.75 15.22 6.84
CA ASN A 129 -10.65 14.26 6.78
C ASN A 129 -10.17 13.99 5.33
N ASN A 130 -10.93 14.41 4.33
CA ASN A 130 -10.75 13.99 2.94
C ASN A 130 -10.72 15.18 2.01
N PHE A 131 -9.96 15.07 0.93
CA PHE A 131 -9.81 16.12 -0.08
C PHE A 131 -10.69 15.87 -1.29
N SER A 132 -11.26 16.96 -1.86
CA SER A 132 -11.84 16.90 -3.20
C SER A 132 -10.75 16.94 -4.27
N VAL A 133 -11.09 16.49 -5.46
CA VAL A 133 -10.23 16.63 -6.65
C VAL A 133 -9.75 18.07 -6.82
N LYS A 134 -10.67 19.02 -6.71
CA LYS A 134 -10.35 20.46 -6.81
C LYS A 134 -9.28 20.87 -5.81
N ASP A 135 -9.36 20.43 -4.55
CA ASP A 135 -8.40 20.84 -3.52
C ASP A 135 -7.04 20.16 -3.68
N VAL A 136 -7.03 18.96 -4.29
CA VAL A 136 -5.78 18.29 -4.65
C VAL A 136 -5.10 18.99 -5.83
N LEU A 137 -5.85 19.36 -6.87
CA LEU A 137 -5.30 19.79 -8.18
C LEU A 137 -5.25 21.30 -8.41
N LYS A 138 -5.94 22.12 -7.60
CA LYS A 138 -5.90 23.59 -7.75
C LYS A 138 -4.50 24.15 -7.59
N LYS A 139 -4.21 25.30 -8.17
CA LYS A 139 -2.97 26.04 -7.93
C LYS A 139 -2.79 26.31 -6.42
N GLY A 140 -1.65 25.92 -5.86
CA GLY A 140 -1.38 25.93 -4.42
C GLY A 140 -2.10 24.82 -3.65
N GLY A 141 -2.70 23.85 -4.33
CA GLY A 141 -3.27 22.64 -3.75
C GLY A 141 -2.21 21.60 -3.41
N VAL A 142 -2.67 20.40 -3.02
CA VAL A 142 -1.77 19.36 -2.50
C VAL A 142 -0.70 18.95 -3.52
N ALA A 143 -1.08 18.68 -4.77
CA ALA A 143 -0.16 18.25 -5.81
C ALA A 143 0.90 19.31 -6.12
N ASP A 144 0.45 20.56 -6.33
CA ASP A 144 1.33 21.69 -6.65
C ASP A 144 2.33 21.99 -5.51
N VAL A 145 1.91 21.81 -4.26
CA VAL A 145 2.77 22.01 -3.10
C VAL A 145 3.75 20.86 -2.94
N MET A 146 3.32 19.60 -3.09
CA MET A 146 4.21 18.45 -3.01
C MET A 146 5.30 18.49 -4.09
N GLU A 147 4.97 18.94 -5.30
CA GLU A 147 5.95 19.11 -6.40
C GLU A 147 7.02 20.16 -6.06
N LYS A 148 6.67 21.23 -5.33
CA LYS A 148 7.67 22.20 -4.83
C LYS A 148 8.65 21.58 -3.85
N PHE A 149 8.15 20.73 -2.93
CA PHE A 149 9.01 20.02 -1.99
C PHE A 149 9.85 18.92 -2.65
N LYS A 150 9.41 18.39 -3.79
CA LYS A 150 10.22 17.54 -4.65
C LYS A 150 11.37 18.35 -5.26
N SER A 151 11.11 19.58 -5.70
CA SER A 151 12.14 20.47 -6.26
C SER A 151 13.17 20.94 -5.23
N ASP A 152 12.81 21.05 -3.95
CA ASP A 152 13.77 21.41 -2.89
C ASP A 152 14.62 20.21 -2.39
N GLY A 153 14.30 18.99 -2.85
CA GLY A 153 15.09 17.78 -2.65
C GLY A 153 14.78 16.98 -1.40
N ARG A 154 13.86 17.43 -0.53
CA ARG A 154 13.44 16.68 0.68
C ARG A 154 12.59 15.45 0.37
N ILE A 155 11.91 15.45 -0.75
CA ILE A 155 11.20 14.29 -1.30
C ILE A 155 11.64 14.06 -2.75
N LYS A 156 11.73 12.80 -3.18
CA LYS A 156 12.21 12.49 -4.54
C LYS A 156 11.07 12.14 -5.50
N SER A 157 9.99 11.59 -4.99
CA SER A 157 8.78 11.28 -5.75
C SER A 157 7.55 11.56 -4.90
N ILE A 158 6.43 11.86 -5.55
CA ILE A 158 5.16 12.13 -4.89
C ILE A 158 4.10 11.08 -5.24
N GLY A 159 3.24 10.76 -4.28
CA GLY A 159 2.24 9.72 -4.48
C GLY A 159 0.94 9.95 -3.73
N ILE A 160 0.00 9.04 -3.96
CA ILE A 160 -1.29 8.99 -3.29
C ILE A 160 -1.57 7.60 -2.71
N THR A 161 -2.28 7.52 -1.59
CA THR A 161 -3.08 6.35 -1.28
C THR A 161 -4.37 6.46 -2.08
N ALA A 162 -4.52 5.61 -3.09
CA ALA A 162 -5.65 5.68 -4.01
C ALA A 162 -6.93 5.09 -3.38
N LEU A 163 -7.39 5.73 -2.30
CA LEU A 163 -8.60 5.39 -1.53
C LEU A 163 -9.58 6.56 -1.58
N GLY A 164 -10.87 6.26 -1.68
CA GLY A 164 -11.94 7.27 -1.76
C GLY A 164 -12.92 6.95 -2.88
N ASP A 165 -13.48 7.98 -3.52
CA ASP A 165 -14.40 7.82 -4.65
C ASP A 165 -13.61 7.52 -5.92
N ILE A 166 -13.97 6.46 -6.63
CA ILE A 166 -13.20 6.00 -7.79
C ILE A 166 -13.13 7.04 -8.91
N ASP A 167 -14.19 7.80 -9.15
CA ASP A 167 -14.21 8.83 -10.18
C ASP A 167 -13.25 9.98 -9.81
N ALA A 168 -13.25 10.40 -8.55
CA ALA A 168 -12.33 11.39 -8.01
C ALA A 168 -10.86 10.93 -8.08
N ILE A 169 -10.60 9.67 -7.71
CA ILE A 169 -9.26 9.08 -7.81
C ILE A 169 -8.80 9.04 -9.27
N ASN A 170 -9.64 8.58 -10.20
CA ASN A 170 -9.31 8.51 -11.62
C ASN A 170 -9.08 9.91 -12.23
N GLU A 171 -9.79 10.94 -11.81
CA GLU A 171 -9.54 12.31 -12.24
C GLU A 171 -8.16 12.79 -11.76
N VAL A 172 -7.80 12.53 -10.49
CA VAL A 172 -6.47 12.85 -9.96
C VAL A 172 -5.37 12.06 -10.68
N VAL A 173 -5.57 10.77 -10.95
CA VAL A 173 -4.62 9.97 -11.75
C VAL A 173 -4.47 10.53 -13.17
N SER A 174 -5.58 10.94 -13.79
CA SER A 174 -5.59 11.50 -15.16
C SER A 174 -4.86 12.84 -15.27
N SER A 175 -4.78 13.60 -14.17
CA SER A 175 -4.06 14.88 -14.11
C SER A 175 -2.55 14.76 -14.33
N ASP A 176 -2.02 13.54 -14.18
CA ASP A 176 -0.60 13.22 -14.36
C ASP A 176 0.37 13.89 -13.35
N CYS A 177 -0.17 14.39 -12.22
CA CYS A 177 0.61 15.09 -11.21
C CYS A 177 1.39 14.17 -10.25
N PHE A 178 1.01 12.89 -10.10
CA PHE A 178 1.60 11.99 -9.12
C PHE A 178 2.39 10.87 -9.77
N ASP A 179 3.51 10.50 -9.18
CA ASP A 179 4.44 9.48 -9.68
C ASP A 179 4.04 8.06 -9.26
N VAL A 180 3.38 7.92 -8.10
CA VAL A 180 3.09 6.61 -7.47
C VAL A 180 1.67 6.57 -6.91
N ALA A 181 1.04 5.39 -6.98
CA ALA A 181 -0.23 5.11 -6.31
C ALA A 181 -0.16 3.83 -5.47
N GLN A 182 -0.67 3.89 -4.24
CA GLN A 182 -0.97 2.70 -3.45
C GLN A 182 -2.36 2.18 -3.81
N ILE A 183 -2.43 0.96 -4.33
CA ILE A 183 -3.64 0.34 -4.86
C ILE A 183 -4.16 -0.73 -3.89
N TYR A 184 -5.41 -0.59 -3.46
CA TYR A 184 -6.11 -1.65 -2.74
C TYR A 184 -6.46 -2.78 -3.72
N TYR A 185 -5.79 -3.92 -3.55
CA TYR A 185 -6.00 -5.07 -4.43
C TYR A 185 -5.71 -6.37 -3.69
N ASN A 186 -6.67 -7.29 -3.66
CA ASN A 186 -6.52 -8.61 -3.06
C ASN A 186 -7.61 -9.58 -3.57
N LEU A 187 -7.55 -10.84 -3.13
CA LEU A 187 -8.51 -11.88 -3.52
C LEU A 187 -9.98 -11.55 -3.23
N LEU A 188 -10.26 -10.72 -2.21
CA LEU A 188 -11.64 -10.37 -1.81
C LEU A 188 -12.18 -9.13 -2.53
N ASN A 189 -11.27 -8.25 -2.99
CA ASN A 189 -11.62 -7.08 -3.79
C ASN A 189 -10.58 -6.84 -4.90
N PRO A 190 -10.74 -7.46 -6.06
CA PRO A 190 -9.88 -7.28 -7.21
C PRO A 190 -10.35 -6.17 -8.16
N SER A 191 -11.34 -5.35 -7.78
CA SER A 191 -12.02 -4.41 -8.68
C SER A 191 -11.09 -3.40 -9.36
N ALA A 192 -9.88 -3.16 -8.80
CA ALA A 192 -8.88 -2.29 -9.41
C ALA A 192 -8.34 -2.82 -10.75
N SER A 193 -8.43 -4.14 -11.01
CA SER A 193 -7.89 -4.78 -12.22
C SER A 193 -8.87 -4.91 -13.39
N PHE A 194 -10.16 -4.66 -13.18
CA PHE A 194 -11.16 -4.77 -14.25
C PHE A 194 -12.28 -3.72 -14.12
N SER A 195 -13.10 -3.61 -15.16
CA SER A 195 -14.30 -2.77 -15.15
C SER A 195 -15.44 -3.48 -14.44
N THR A 196 -15.89 -2.94 -13.31
CA THR A 196 -17.07 -3.44 -12.62
C THR A 196 -18.32 -2.94 -13.32
N GLN A 197 -18.99 -3.81 -14.05
CA GLN A 197 -20.25 -3.45 -14.73
C GLN A 197 -21.41 -3.43 -13.72
N GLY A 198 -21.65 -2.28 -13.10
CA GLY A 198 -22.95 -1.90 -12.50
C GLY A 198 -23.39 -2.58 -11.20
N LYS A 199 -22.82 -3.70 -10.75
CA LYS A 199 -23.31 -4.45 -9.57
C LYS A 199 -22.19 -4.96 -8.65
N TRP A 200 -21.14 -4.16 -8.49
CA TRP A 200 -20.13 -4.49 -7.48
C TRP A 200 -20.65 -4.12 -6.09
N ASN A 201 -20.72 -5.08 -5.18
CA ASN A 201 -21.31 -4.89 -3.86
C ASN A 201 -20.29 -4.54 -2.76
N ASP A 202 -19.13 -4.03 -3.14
CA ASP A 202 -18.06 -3.57 -2.26
C ASP A 202 -17.51 -2.24 -2.76
N GLN A 203 -16.55 -1.63 -2.06
CA GLN A 203 -15.89 -0.43 -2.57
C GLN A 203 -15.30 -0.71 -3.96
N ASN A 204 -15.63 0.16 -4.90
CA ASN A 204 -15.26 0.01 -6.30
C ASN A 204 -13.96 0.77 -6.59
N PHE A 205 -13.01 0.08 -7.22
CA PHE A 205 -11.75 0.65 -7.73
C PHE A 205 -11.60 0.43 -9.25
N SER A 206 -12.68 0.29 -9.97
CA SER A 206 -12.76 -0.10 -11.39
C SER A 206 -11.70 0.60 -12.25
N ASN A 207 -10.96 -0.22 -13.01
CA ASN A 207 -9.94 0.21 -13.96
C ASN A 207 -8.75 1.01 -13.38
N LEU A 208 -8.62 1.13 -12.07
CA LEU A 208 -7.61 1.99 -11.45
C LEU A 208 -6.17 1.59 -11.86
N ILE A 209 -5.87 0.29 -11.88
CA ILE A 209 -4.55 -0.20 -12.30
C ILE A 209 -4.25 0.23 -13.75
N LYS A 210 -5.19 0.00 -14.67
CA LYS A 210 -5.05 0.39 -16.07
C LYS A 210 -4.83 1.91 -16.24
N ASN A 211 -5.58 2.72 -15.49
CA ASN A 211 -5.47 4.18 -15.57
C ASN A 211 -4.13 4.67 -15.04
N CYS A 212 -3.65 4.15 -13.91
CA CYS A 212 -2.32 4.46 -13.37
C CYS A 212 -1.20 4.01 -14.33
N LYS A 213 -1.32 2.82 -14.92
CA LYS A 213 -0.37 2.31 -15.93
C LYS A 213 -0.29 3.20 -17.15
N SER A 214 -1.41 3.76 -17.62
CA SER A 214 -1.42 4.68 -18.78
C SER A 214 -0.66 5.97 -18.51
N LYS A 215 -0.39 6.29 -17.26
CA LYS A 215 0.39 7.43 -16.77
C LYS A 215 1.79 7.03 -16.31
N ASP A 216 2.20 5.80 -16.58
CA ASP A 216 3.50 5.27 -16.13
C ASP A 216 3.76 5.45 -14.63
N MET A 217 2.72 5.38 -13.80
CA MET A 217 2.85 5.46 -12.35
C MET A 217 3.44 4.20 -11.76
N GLY A 218 4.23 4.32 -10.71
CA GLY A 218 4.63 3.19 -9.87
C GLY A 218 3.44 2.68 -9.05
N LEU A 219 3.20 1.35 -9.03
CA LEU A 219 2.06 0.76 -8.36
C LEU A 219 2.48 -0.08 -7.16
N MET A 220 2.01 0.29 -5.98
CA MET A 220 2.21 -0.47 -4.74
C MET A 220 0.90 -1.17 -4.36
N ASN A 221 0.87 -2.48 -4.43
CA ASN A 221 -0.28 -3.24 -3.92
C ASN A 221 -0.32 -3.17 -2.40
N ILE A 222 -1.40 -2.66 -1.83
CA ILE A 222 -1.63 -2.63 -0.39
C ILE A 222 -2.78 -3.57 0.02
N ARG A 223 -2.75 -4.01 1.28
CA ARG A 223 -3.81 -4.86 1.86
C ARG A 223 -3.96 -6.23 1.16
N ILE A 224 -2.87 -6.80 0.70
CA ILE A 224 -2.86 -8.14 0.07
C ILE A 224 -3.50 -9.22 0.97
N TYR A 225 -3.34 -9.10 2.28
CA TYR A 225 -3.93 -10.01 3.28
C TYR A 225 -5.32 -9.59 3.77
N ALA A 226 -5.95 -8.57 3.18
CA ALA A 226 -7.28 -8.06 3.57
C ALA A 226 -7.41 -7.86 5.10
N ALA A 227 -6.45 -7.18 5.74
CA ALA A 227 -6.37 -7.00 7.18
C ALA A 227 -6.38 -8.31 7.99
N GLY A 228 -5.76 -9.39 7.45
CA GLY A 228 -5.65 -10.68 8.10
C GLY A 228 -6.70 -11.71 7.67
N TYR A 229 -7.80 -11.32 7.05
CA TYR A 229 -8.84 -12.27 6.57
C TYR A 229 -8.29 -13.31 5.60
N LEU A 230 -7.27 -13.00 4.85
CA LEU A 230 -6.59 -13.87 3.89
C LEU A 230 -5.27 -14.47 4.41
N ALA A 231 -4.97 -14.33 5.71
CA ALA A 231 -3.71 -14.81 6.27
C ALA A 231 -3.90 -15.72 7.46
N THR A 232 -4.67 -15.31 8.46
CA THR A 232 -4.74 -15.99 9.76
C THR A 232 -6.15 -15.96 10.34
N GLU A 233 -6.48 -16.96 11.17
CA GLU A 233 -7.69 -16.94 12.00
C GLU A 233 -7.46 -16.15 13.30
N LYS A 234 -6.21 -15.95 13.73
CA LYS A 234 -5.87 -15.15 14.90
C LYS A 234 -6.10 -13.67 14.63
N ARG A 235 -6.87 -13.00 15.47
CA ARG A 235 -7.10 -11.54 15.42
C ARG A 235 -6.28 -10.85 16.49
N HIS A 236 -5.67 -9.72 16.11
CA HIS A 236 -4.84 -8.91 17.01
C HIS A 236 -5.56 -7.66 17.55
N GLY A 237 -6.82 -7.44 17.13
CA GLY A 237 -7.62 -6.27 17.50
C GLY A 237 -7.22 -4.98 16.78
N ARG A 238 -6.35 -5.08 15.78
CA ARG A 238 -5.87 -3.95 14.96
C ARG A 238 -6.37 -4.03 13.51
N GLU A 239 -7.22 -4.99 13.20
CA GLU A 239 -7.75 -5.28 11.87
C GLU A 239 -8.85 -4.30 11.49
N ILE A 240 -8.47 -3.06 11.15
CA ILE A 240 -9.41 -2.02 10.76
C ILE A 240 -9.68 -2.11 9.25
N PRO A 241 -10.94 -2.32 8.84
CA PRO A 241 -11.33 -2.19 7.45
C PRO A 241 -11.05 -0.78 6.94
N ILE A 242 -10.45 -0.67 5.75
CA ILE A 242 -10.24 0.61 5.08
C ILE A 242 -11.18 0.80 3.88
N THR A 243 -11.98 -0.20 3.58
CA THR A 243 -13.03 -0.19 2.56
C THR A 243 -14.39 -0.34 3.21
N PHE A 244 -15.43 0.11 2.51
CA PHE A 244 -16.82 0.03 2.94
C PHE A 244 -17.59 -0.78 1.90
N GLY A 245 -18.71 -1.38 2.28
CA GLY A 245 -19.60 -2.03 1.33
C GLY A 245 -20.10 -3.40 1.74
N ILE A 246 -19.26 -4.23 2.35
CA ILE A 246 -19.64 -5.56 2.82
C ILE A 246 -19.39 -5.73 4.32
N ASN A 247 -20.21 -6.56 4.96
CA ASN A 247 -20.05 -6.92 6.36
C ASN A 247 -19.16 -8.15 6.51
N GLU A 248 -18.80 -8.46 7.76
CA GLU A 248 -17.89 -9.57 8.09
C GLU A 248 -18.44 -10.94 7.65
N THR A 249 -19.76 -11.15 7.74
CA THR A 249 -20.39 -12.40 7.30
C THR A 249 -20.20 -12.63 5.81
N GLU A 250 -20.38 -11.59 5.00
CA GLU A 250 -20.17 -11.67 3.56
C GLU A 250 -18.69 -11.85 3.22
N LEU A 251 -17.79 -11.17 3.96
CA LEU A 251 -16.35 -11.33 3.82
C LEU A 251 -15.92 -12.77 4.06
N ASN A 252 -16.41 -13.40 5.13
CA ASN A 252 -16.10 -14.79 5.45
C ASN A 252 -16.61 -15.76 4.37
N LYS A 253 -17.80 -15.54 3.81
CA LYS A 253 -18.31 -16.34 2.68
C LYS A 253 -17.41 -16.25 1.45
N ARG A 254 -16.90 -15.04 1.13
CA ARG A 254 -15.93 -14.89 0.03
C ARG A 254 -14.63 -15.66 0.31
N VAL A 255 -14.13 -15.57 1.54
CA VAL A 255 -12.94 -16.34 1.97
C VAL A 255 -13.15 -17.83 1.79
N GLU A 256 -14.30 -18.37 2.21
CA GLU A 256 -14.64 -19.79 2.06
C GLU A 256 -14.64 -20.23 0.60
N LYS A 257 -15.28 -19.45 -0.29
CA LYS A 257 -15.31 -19.75 -1.74
C LYS A 257 -13.91 -19.72 -2.37
N ILE A 258 -13.09 -18.74 -2.03
CA ILE A 258 -11.69 -18.67 -2.48
C ILE A 258 -10.89 -19.87 -1.97
N ASN A 259 -11.03 -20.22 -0.69
CA ASN A 259 -10.33 -21.37 -0.11
C ASN A 259 -10.73 -22.69 -0.79
N LEU A 260 -11.99 -22.84 -1.20
CA LEU A 260 -12.45 -24.01 -1.94
C LEU A 260 -11.75 -24.15 -3.30
N ILE A 261 -11.63 -23.05 -4.05
CA ILE A 261 -10.89 -23.05 -5.33
C ILE A 261 -9.42 -23.38 -5.10
N MET A 262 -8.82 -22.88 -4.04
CA MET A 262 -7.40 -23.01 -3.77
C MET A 262 -7.04 -24.18 -2.84
N LYS A 263 -7.97 -25.12 -2.57
CA LYS A 263 -7.76 -26.21 -1.58
C LYS A 263 -6.52 -27.06 -1.88
N ASP A 264 -6.29 -27.38 -3.15
CA ASP A 264 -5.22 -28.25 -3.61
C ASP A 264 -3.94 -27.49 -4.04
N ILE A 265 -3.95 -26.15 -3.89
CA ILE A 265 -2.79 -25.30 -4.21
C ILE A 265 -1.80 -25.31 -3.03
N GLN A 266 -0.51 -25.51 -3.37
CA GLN A 266 0.57 -25.47 -2.38
C GLN A 266 0.67 -24.09 -1.70
N GLY A 267 0.93 -24.12 -0.40
CA GLY A 267 1.17 -22.96 0.44
C GLY A 267 0.06 -22.72 1.46
N THR A 268 0.38 -21.92 2.45
CA THR A 268 -0.58 -21.46 3.47
C THR A 268 -1.60 -20.49 2.88
N LYS A 269 -2.60 -20.11 3.66
CA LYS A 269 -3.59 -19.11 3.28
C LYS A 269 -2.92 -17.76 2.92
N ALA A 270 -1.95 -17.31 3.72
CA ALA A 270 -1.19 -16.10 3.49
C ALA A 270 -0.32 -16.20 2.23
N GLN A 271 0.39 -17.31 2.04
CA GLN A 271 1.20 -17.55 0.86
C GLN A 271 0.36 -17.55 -0.42
N LYS A 272 -0.82 -18.17 -0.42
CA LYS A 272 -1.76 -18.17 -1.56
C LYS A 272 -2.26 -16.76 -1.89
N ALA A 273 -2.56 -15.96 -0.87
CA ALA A 273 -2.96 -14.55 -1.07
C ALA A 273 -1.81 -13.71 -1.66
N LEU A 274 -0.59 -13.91 -1.18
CA LEU A 274 0.60 -13.25 -1.74
C LEU A 274 0.83 -13.65 -3.20
N ARG A 275 0.78 -14.94 -3.52
CA ARG A 275 0.92 -15.48 -4.87
C ARG A 275 -0.10 -14.92 -5.85
N TYR A 276 -1.34 -14.67 -5.40
CA TYR A 276 -2.34 -13.96 -6.18
C TYR A 276 -1.89 -12.53 -6.52
N GLY A 277 -1.33 -11.80 -5.54
CA GLY A 277 -0.77 -10.47 -5.80
C GLY A 277 0.41 -10.51 -6.78
N LEU A 278 1.31 -11.50 -6.64
CA LEU A 278 2.45 -11.72 -7.54
C LEU A 278 2.02 -12.09 -8.97
N SER A 279 0.81 -12.59 -9.15
CA SER A 279 0.26 -12.92 -10.47
C SER A 279 -0.20 -11.67 -11.26
N ASN A 280 -0.17 -10.50 -10.67
CA ASN A 280 -0.49 -9.25 -11.35
C ASN A 280 0.80 -8.50 -11.71
N ASP A 281 1.28 -8.69 -12.92
CA ASP A 281 2.52 -8.10 -13.44
C ASP A 281 2.48 -6.56 -13.55
N ASP A 282 1.32 -5.95 -13.44
CA ASP A 282 1.17 -4.49 -13.44
C ASP A 282 1.58 -3.85 -12.12
N MET A 283 1.61 -4.62 -11.03
CA MET A 283 2.07 -4.13 -9.74
C MET A 283 3.60 -4.09 -9.68
N SER A 284 4.16 -2.94 -9.31
CA SER A 284 5.61 -2.79 -9.13
C SER A 284 6.09 -3.52 -7.88
N THR A 285 5.28 -3.52 -6.82
CA THR A 285 5.60 -4.14 -5.53
C THR A 285 4.33 -4.48 -4.73
N ILE A 286 4.47 -5.39 -3.77
CA ILE A 286 3.43 -5.74 -2.80
C ILE A 286 3.90 -5.31 -1.41
N VAL A 287 3.15 -4.43 -0.75
CA VAL A 287 3.41 -4.01 0.63
C VAL A 287 2.87 -5.08 1.58
N ILE A 288 3.77 -5.82 2.20
CA ILE A 288 3.41 -6.89 3.13
C ILE A 288 3.30 -6.34 4.57
N GLY A 289 2.15 -6.56 5.20
CA GLY A 289 1.94 -6.24 6.62
C GLY A 289 2.38 -7.40 7.50
N LEU A 290 3.25 -7.13 8.47
CA LEU A 290 3.92 -8.13 9.30
C LEU A 290 3.68 -7.84 10.79
N ALA A 291 3.29 -8.86 11.57
CA ALA A 291 3.15 -8.75 13.02
C ALA A 291 4.28 -9.47 13.77
N GLU A 292 4.85 -10.51 13.16
CA GLU A 292 5.89 -11.36 13.74
C GLU A 292 6.93 -11.69 12.65
N ILE A 293 8.13 -12.12 13.05
CA ILE A 293 9.19 -12.53 12.10
C ILE A 293 8.73 -13.72 11.26
N SER A 294 8.01 -14.66 11.86
CA SER A 294 7.43 -15.81 11.17
C SER A 294 6.54 -15.44 9.99
N HIS A 295 5.86 -14.29 10.07
CA HIS A 295 5.07 -13.78 8.95
C HIS A 295 5.94 -13.29 7.79
N LEU A 296 7.13 -12.75 8.08
CA LEU A 296 8.09 -12.41 7.04
C LEU A 296 8.67 -13.67 6.38
N GLU A 297 9.05 -14.65 7.18
CA GLU A 297 9.55 -15.96 6.71
C GLU A 297 8.50 -16.61 5.79
N GLU A 298 7.25 -16.69 6.25
CA GLU A 298 6.11 -17.21 5.48
C GLU A 298 5.89 -16.45 4.15
N ALA A 299 5.99 -15.11 4.17
CA ALA A 299 5.85 -14.30 2.96
C ALA A 299 7.02 -14.54 1.98
N LEU A 300 8.25 -14.69 2.47
CA LEU A 300 9.42 -14.98 1.65
C LEU A 300 9.32 -16.39 1.03
N GLU A 301 8.88 -17.38 1.78
CA GLU A 301 8.60 -18.73 1.25
C GLU A 301 7.48 -18.69 0.19
N GLY A 302 6.41 -17.92 0.43
CA GLY A 302 5.33 -17.69 -0.54
C GLY A 302 5.81 -17.01 -1.82
N TYR A 303 6.77 -16.10 -1.70
CA TYR A 303 7.44 -15.48 -2.83
C TYR A 303 8.22 -16.52 -3.70
N GLU A 304 8.94 -17.43 -3.08
CA GLU A 304 9.68 -18.49 -3.78
C GLU A 304 8.75 -19.50 -4.52
N LEU A 305 7.51 -19.66 -4.03
CA LEU A 305 6.49 -20.46 -4.74
C LEU A 305 5.99 -19.77 -6.02
N GLY A 306 6.23 -18.47 -6.20
CA GLY A 306 5.87 -17.69 -7.38
C GLY A 306 4.38 -17.44 -7.55
N SER A 307 3.99 -17.00 -8.74
CA SER A 307 2.59 -16.71 -9.10
C SER A 307 1.69 -17.95 -9.03
N LEU A 308 0.38 -17.75 -9.01
CA LEU A 308 -0.59 -18.83 -9.18
C LEU A 308 -0.67 -19.24 -10.66
N ASP A 309 -1.05 -20.50 -10.91
CA ASP A 309 -1.27 -21.02 -12.26
C ASP A 309 -2.45 -20.31 -12.95
N GLU A 310 -2.36 -20.14 -14.26
CA GLU A 310 -3.38 -19.45 -15.07
C GLU A 310 -4.78 -20.08 -14.94
N GLU A 311 -4.89 -21.41 -14.82
CA GLU A 311 -6.16 -22.09 -14.64
C GLU A 311 -6.84 -21.69 -13.32
N ILE A 312 -6.05 -21.58 -12.24
CA ILE A 312 -6.53 -21.15 -10.93
C ILE A 312 -6.92 -19.67 -10.96
N LEU A 313 -6.10 -18.83 -11.56
CA LEU A 313 -6.40 -17.42 -11.73
C LEU A 313 -7.73 -17.21 -12.49
N ARG A 314 -7.97 -17.98 -13.56
CA ARG A 314 -9.22 -17.90 -14.32
C ARG A 314 -10.44 -18.29 -13.47
N LYS A 315 -10.35 -19.38 -12.69
CA LYS A 315 -11.45 -19.79 -11.77
C LYS A 315 -11.75 -18.71 -10.71
N ILE A 316 -10.70 -18.11 -10.16
CA ILE A 316 -10.82 -17.01 -9.19
C ILE A 316 -11.47 -15.80 -9.87
N GLU A 317 -11.02 -15.41 -11.05
CA GLU A 317 -11.55 -14.28 -11.80
C GLU A 317 -13.03 -14.46 -12.17
N GLU A 318 -13.44 -15.66 -12.59
CA GLU A 318 -14.83 -15.98 -12.87
C GLU A 318 -15.71 -15.79 -11.61
N LEU A 319 -15.27 -16.28 -10.45
CA LEU A 319 -15.96 -16.08 -9.18
C LEU A 319 -16.06 -14.59 -8.82
N GLN A 320 -14.96 -13.85 -8.96
CA GLN A 320 -14.86 -12.43 -8.66
C GLN A 320 -15.75 -11.57 -9.58
N LYS A 321 -15.71 -11.79 -10.90
CA LYS A 321 -16.54 -11.07 -11.89
C LYS A 321 -18.03 -11.32 -11.68
N ASN A 322 -18.39 -12.48 -11.14
CA ASN A 322 -19.76 -12.81 -10.73
C ASN A 322 -20.09 -12.32 -9.31
N ASN A 323 -19.30 -11.41 -8.76
CA ASN A 323 -19.51 -10.81 -7.43
C ASN A 323 -19.61 -11.86 -6.32
N PHE A 324 -18.82 -12.93 -6.43
CA PHE A 324 -18.82 -14.10 -5.55
C PHE A 324 -20.19 -14.82 -5.48
N ILE A 325 -21.04 -14.65 -6.48
CA ILE A 325 -22.28 -15.41 -6.62
C ILE A 325 -21.99 -16.61 -7.52
N ASN A 326 -22.31 -17.83 -7.05
CA ASN A 326 -22.20 -19.04 -7.85
C ASN A 326 -23.48 -19.24 -8.65
#